data_4311560b98a7cb4009e87cbb5cbd1db3
#
_entry.id   4311560b98a7cb4009e87cbb5cbd1db3
#
_cell.length_a   1.000
_cell.length_b   1.000
_cell.length_c   1.000
_cell.angle_alpha   90.00
_cell.angle_beta   90.00
_cell.angle_gamma   90.00
#
_symmetry.space_group_name_H-M   'P 1'
#
loop_
_entity.id
_entity.type
_entity.pdbx_description
1 polymer ?
#
loop_
_entity_poly.entity_id
_entity_poly.type
_entity_poly.pdbx_seq_one_letter_code
_entity_poly.pdbx_strand_id
1 'polypeptide(L)'
;NEIADMMVEYGGIMGAVLNVQENTDALLDFVIGLAIDRGLELDFHVDEMNDPNANSFDSIAEALIRNKFGKPVNVGHCCSLAIRPQAEIDHALGLAVDANMRVVSLPMCNMYLQDRPEPGQPPRTPRWRGVTILHEMKVRGIPVAISSDNTRDPFYAYGDLDAVEVFTQAVRIAHLDHPVGDWPAAITRTPADTMGLDDVGRLRMGGPADLVIFRARTYSELLSRPQQDRIVL
;
A
#
# COMPACT_ATOMS: atom_id res chain seq x y z
N ASN A 1 7.30 8.35 23.92
CA ASN A 1 7.72 7.00 24.34
C ASN A 1 6.53 6.15 24.79
N GLU A 2 5.52 6.74 25.43
CA GLU A 2 4.34 6.03 25.91
C GLU A 2 3.63 5.22 24.80
N ILE A 3 3.42 5.79 23.61
CA ILE A 3 2.83 5.07 22.47
C ILE A 3 3.68 3.87 22.08
N ALA A 4 4.99 4.03 21.96
CA ALA A 4 5.89 2.94 21.59
C ALA A 4 5.89 1.82 22.65
N ASP A 5 5.81 2.19 23.93
CA ASP A 5 5.72 1.23 25.03
C ASP A 5 4.39 0.47 25.01
N MET A 6 3.27 1.14 24.68
CA MET A 6 1.98 0.49 24.43
C MET A 6 2.03 -0.47 23.23
N MET A 7 2.72 -0.10 22.14
CA MET A 7 2.84 -1.00 20.97
C MET A 7 3.58 -2.29 21.36
N VAL A 8 4.59 -2.22 22.21
CA VAL A 8 5.27 -3.42 22.74
C VAL A 8 4.33 -4.25 23.60
N GLU A 9 3.60 -3.61 24.51
CA GLU A 9 2.69 -4.30 25.44
C GLU A 9 1.57 -5.05 24.72
N TYR A 10 1.00 -4.46 23.67
CA TYR A 10 -0.16 -5.00 22.94
C TYR A 10 0.19 -5.68 21.60
N GLY A 11 1.48 -5.82 21.26
CA GLY A 11 1.92 -6.43 20.01
C GLY A 11 1.54 -5.61 18.78
N GLY A 12 1.56 -4.28 18.90
CA GLY A 12 1.21 -3.36 17.81
C GLY A 12 2.40 -3.00 16.93
N ILE A 13 2.11 -2.22 15.88
CA ILE A 13 3.06 -1.65 14.92
C ILE A 13 3.05 -0.14 15.09
N MET A 14 4.23 0.50 15.06
CA MET A 14 4.31 1.95 15.08
C MET A 14 4.09 2.52 13.70
N GLY A 15 3.26 3.56 13.60
CA GLY A 15 2.99 4.21 12.33
C GLY A 15 2.67 5.69 12.46
N ALA A 16 2.70 6.37 11.32
CA ALA A 16 2.33 7.77 11.22
C ALA A 16 1.90 8.15 9.81
N VAL A 17 1.12 9.23 9.72
CA VAL A 17 0.96 9.99 8.48
C VAL A 17 2.08 11.02 8.44
N LEU A 18 2.92 10.96 7.40
CA LEU A 18 4.04 11.89 7.27
C LEU A 18 3.70 13.04 6.31
N ASN A 19 3.87 14.25 6.81
CA ASN A 19 3.92 15.47 5.99
C ASN A 19 5.26 16.15 6.25
N VAL A 20 6.05 16.35 5.21
CA VAL A 20 7.39 16.93 5.34
C VAL A 20 7.36 18.37 5.82
N GLN A 21 8.19 18.70 6.81
CA GLN A 21 8.38 20.02 7.41
C GLN A 21 9.86 20.18 7.81
N GLU A 22 10.23 21.34 8.30
CA GLU A 22 11.64 21.69 8.61
C GLU A 22 12.37 20.69 9.52
N ASN A 23 11.65 20.01 10.43
CA ASN A 23 12.24 19.07 11.39
C ASN A 23 11.96 17.59 11.07
N THR A 24 11.53 17.28 9.86
CA THR A 24 11.13 15.92 9.46
C THR A 24 12.24 14.89 9.70
N ASP A 25 13.48 15.19 9.35
CA ASP A 25 14.61 14.28 9.57
C ASP A 25 14.79 13.92 11.06
N ALA A 26 14.75 14.92 11.93
CA ALA A 26 14.89 14.69 13.36
C ALA A 26 13.73 13.89 13.94
N LEU A 27 12.51 14.10 13.44
CA LEU A 27 11.33 13.34 13.86
C LEU A 27 11.39 11.89 13.37
N LEU A 28 11.82 11.67 12.13
CA LEU A 28 12.01 10.32 11.56
C LEU A 28 13.11 9.58 12.33
N ASP A 29 14.26 10.21 12.57
CA ASP A 29 15.33 9.60 13.35
C ASP A 29 14.87 9.23 14.76
N PHE A 30 14.06 10.07 15.39
CA PHE A 30 13.49 9.80 16.70
C PHE A 30 12.51 8.60 16.65
N VAL A 31 11.57 8.57 15.71
CA VAL A 31 10.57 7.49 15.57
C VAL A 31 11.26 6.17 15.23
N ILE A 32 12.19 6.18 14.28
CA ILE A 32 12.96 5.00 13.87
C ILE A 32 13.82 4.50 15.04
N GLY A 33 14.47 5.41 15.78
CA GLY A 33 15.24 5.05 16.97
C GLY A 33 14.38 4.36 18.04
N LEU A 34 13.17 4.88 18.30
CA LEU A 34 12.22 4.23 19.20
C LEU A 34 11.82 2.82 18.75
N ALA A 35 11.63 2.63 17.44
CA ALA A 35 11.30 1.33 16.87
C ALA A 35 12.47 0.35 16.97
N ILE A 36 13.70 0.80 16.72
CA ILE A 36 14.93 -0.02 16.89
C ILE A 36 15.06 -0.46 18.34
N ASP A 37 14.99 0.48 19.30
CA ASP A 37 15.18 0.21 20.72
C ASP A 37 14.18 -0.80 21.29
N ARG A 38 12.99 -0.88 20.69
CA ARG A 38 11.89 -1.73 21.16
C ARG A 38 11.60 -2.93 20.26
N GLY A 39 12.33 -3.07 19.16
CA GLY A 39 12.11 -4.13 18.19
C GLY A 39 10.74 -4.04 17.47
N LEU A 40 10.17 -2.84 17.32
CA LEU A 40 8.89 -2.61 16.65
C LEU A 40 9.03 -2.60 15.13
N GLU A 41 7.95 -2.86 14.44
CA GLU A 41 7.77 -2.64 13.00
C GLU A 41 7.23 -1.24 12.74
N LEU A 42 7.36 -0.78 11.48
CA LEU A 42 6.94 0.55 11.06
C LEU A 42 6.00 0.48 9.86
N ASP A 43 4.98 1.35 9.88
CA ASP A 43 4.02 1.55 8.80
C ASP A 43 3.71 3.05 8.64
N PHE A 44 3.84 3.59 7.43
CA PHE A 44 3.63 5.00 7.16
C PHE A 44 2.60 5.24 6.06
N HIS A 45 1.76 6.26 6.21
CA HIS A 45 0.96 6.83 5.14
C HIS A 45 1.71 8.01 4.53
N VAL A 46 1.96 7.99 3.23
CA VAL A 46 2.84 8.96 2.57
C VAL A 46 2.27 9.46 1.24
N ASP A 47 2.47 10.74 1.00
CA ASP A 47 2.31 11.39 -0.30
C ASP A 47 0.95 11.11 -0.97
N GLU A 48 -0.14 11.06 -0.17
CA GLU A 48 -1.51 10.89 -0.64
C GLU A 48 -2.07 12.20 -1.18
N MET A 49 -1.38 12.81 -2.13
CA MET A 49 -1.73 14.12 -2.67
C MET A 49 -1.29 14.31 -4.11
N ASN A 50 -1.85 15.35 -4.75
CA ASN A 50 -1.51 15.78 -6.11
C ASN A 50 -0.44 16.87 -6.06
N ASP A 51 0.73 16.55 -5.52
CA ASP A 51 1.89 17.43 -5.48
C ASP A 51 3.15 16.67 -5.92
N PRO A 52 3.75 17.00 -7.09
CA PRO A 52 4.97 16.34 -7.53
C PRO A 52 6.18 16.61 -6.62
N ASN A 53 6.12 17.64 -5.77
CA ASN A 53 7.19 17.96 -4.83
C ASN A 53 7.04 17.24 -3.47
N ALA A 54 5.94 16.54 -3.24
CA ALA A 54 5.77 15.73 -2.04
C ALA A 54 6.86 14.65 -2.03
N ASN A 55 7.64 14.56 -0.94
CA ASN A 55 8.82 13.70 -0.86
C ASN A 55 8.92 12.93 0.47
N SER A 56 7.78 12.67 1.11
CA SER A 56 7.76 11.87 2.33
C SER A 56 8.28 10.46 2.10
N PHE A 57 8.02 9.90 0.92
CA PHE A 57 8.53 8.59 0.51
C PHE A 57 10.06 8.53 0.53
N ASP A 58 10.71 9.52 -0.09
CA ASP A 58 12.18 9.63 -0.14
C ASP A 58 12.75 9.87 1.26
N SER A 59 12.17 10.81 2.02
CA SER A 59 12.61 11.16 3.37
C SER A 59 12.59 9.96 4.33
N ILE A 60 11.56 9.12 4.24
CA ILE A 60 11.47 7.87 5.02
C ILE A 60 12.58 6.91 4.60
N ALA A 61 12.75 6.67 3.30
CA ALA A 61 13.77 5.75 2.80
C ALA A 61 15.19 6.19 3.23
N GLU A 62 15.52 7.47 3.08
CA GLU A 62 16.79 8.04 3.52
C GLU A 62 17.00 7.89 5.04
N ALA A 63 15.96 8.14 5.83
CA ALA A 63 16.03 7.99 7.29
C ALA A 63 16.22 6.53 7.71
N LEU A 64 15.54 5.59 7.06
CA LEU A 64 15.71 4.15 7.30
C LEU A 64 17.14 3.68 7.00
N ILE A 65 17.70 4.12 5.87
CA ILE A 65 19.09 3.82 5.48
C ILE A 65 20.07 4.45 6.49
N ARG A 66 19.89 5.72 6.83
CA ARG A 66 20.73 6.48 7.76
C ARG A 66 20.77 5.83 9.15
N ASN A 67 19.61 5.37 9.64
CA ASN A 67 19.48 4.71 10.94
C ASN A 67 19.73 3.19 10.89
N LYS A 68 20.02 2.63 9.71
CA LYS A 68 20.27 1.18 9.51
C LYS A 68 19.12 0.34 10.06
N PHE A 69 17.89 0.72 9.77
CA PHE A 69 16.72 -0.02 10.19
C PHE A 69 16.68 -1.39 9.54
N GLY A 70 16.78 -2.45 10.33
CA GLY A 70 17.01 -3.82 9.84
C GLY A 70 15.76 -4.60 9.45
N LYS A 71 14.55 -4.02 9.59
CA LYS A 71 13.28 -4.67 9.26
C LYS A 71 12.66 -4.06 8.01
N PRO A 72 11.77 -4.80 7.31
CA PRO A 72 10.93 -4.19 6.28
C PRO A 72 10.03 -3.10 6.84
N VAL A 73 9.74 -2.09 6.02
CA VAL A 73 8.84 -0.98 6.39
C VAL A 73 7.74 -0.85 5.35
N ASN A 74 6.51 -0.76 5.80
CA ASN A 74 5.36 -0.54 4.94
C ASN A 74 5.14 0.95 4.71
N VAL A 75 4.79 1.30 3.48
CA VAL A 75 4.34 2.65 3.11
C VAL A 75 3.06 2.55 2.28
N GLY A 76 2.04 3.27 2.70
CA GLY A 76 0.75 3.33 2.03
C GLY A 76 0.64 4.51 1.07
N HIS A 77 -0.26 4.42 0.08
CA HIS A 77 -0.64 5.43 -0.92
C HIS A 77 0.43 5.75 -1.96
N CYS A 78 1.44 6.53 -1.65
CA CYS A 78 2.53 6.93 -2.55
C CYS A 78 2.02 7.56 -3.87
N CYS A 79 0.93 8.31 -3.82
CA CYS A 79 0.21 8.80 -5.01
C CYS A 79 1.03 9.79 -5.82
N SER A 80 1.78 10.67 -5.15
CA SER A 80 2.57 11.71 -5.80
C SER A 80 3.67 11.18 -6.71
N LEU A 81 4.16 9.94 -6.49
CA LEU A 81 5.15 9.32 -7.37
C LEU A 81 4.70 9.27 -8.83
N ALA A 82 3.39 9.09 -9.08
CA ALA A 82 2.86 8.97 -10.45
C ALA A 82 2.98 10.25 -11.30
N ILE A 83 3.27 11.38 -10.68
CA ILE A 83 3.36 12.68 -11.36
C ILE A 83 4.74 13.34 -11.27
N ARG A 84 5.72 12.66 -10.68
CA ARG A 84 7.12 13.12 -10.62
C ARG A 84 7.84 12.92 -11.95
N PRO A 85 8.90 13.68 -12.24
CA PRO A 85 9.81 13.39 -13.34
C PRO A 85 10.44 11.99 -13.23
N GLN A 86 10.69 11.34 -14.37
CA GLN A 86 11.18 9.96 -14.39
C GLN A 86 12.49 9.77 -13.60
N ALA A 87 13.41 10.71 -13.66
CA ALA A 87 14.68 10.63 -12.92
C ALA A 87 14.47 10.63 -11.39
N GLU A 88 13.46 11.36 -10.90
CA GLU A 88 13.10 11.38 -9.49
C GLU A 88 12.41 10.09 -9.06
N ILE A 89 11.54 9.54 -9.92
CA ILE A 89 10.95 8.20 -9.72
C ILE A 89 12.05 7.15 -9.61
N ASP A 90 13.02 7.16 -10.53
CA ASP A 90 14.11 6.21 -10.53
C ASP A 90 14.96 6.29 -9.27
N HIS A 91 15.21 7.49 -8.78
CA HIS A 91 15.91 7.73 -7.52
C HIS A 91 15.11 7.21 -6.32
N ALA A 92 13.84 7.62 -6.19
CA ALA A 92 12.96 7.22 -5.09
C ALA A 92 12.82 5.69 -4.98
N LEU A 93 12.61 5.01 -6.12
CA LEU A 93 12.51 3.56 -6.13
C LEU A 93 13.84 2.85 -5.81
N GLY A 94 14.98 3.47 -6.16
CA GLY A 94 16.30 3.01 -5.72
C GLY A 94 16.45 3.05 -4.20
N LEU A 95 16.12 4.19 -3.60
CA LEU A 95 16.10 4.35 -2.14
C LEU A 95 15.16 3.33 -1.45
N ALA A 96 13.98 3.09 -2.01
CA ALA A 96 13.01 2.15 -1.45
C ALA A 96 13.55 0.70 -1.42
N VAL A 97 14.29 0.29 -2.45
CA VAL A 97 14.96 -1.02 -2.49
C VAL A 97 16.04 -1.09 -1.41
N ASP A 98 16.89 -0.09 -1.30
CA ASP A 98 17.99 -0.03 -0.33
C ASP A 98 17.46 0.03 1.12
N ALA A 99 16.32 0.68 1.32
CA ALA A 99 15.64 0.79 2.62
C ALA A 99 14.74 -0.41 2.97
N ASN A 100 14.66 -1.44 2.11
CA ASN A 100 13.76 -2.58 2.28
C ASN A 100 12.30 -2.19 2.49
N MET A 101 11.81 -1.20 1.72
CA MET A 101 10.42 -0.76 1.81
C MET A 101 9.48 -1.70 1.06
N ARG A 102 8.26 -1.78 1.55
CA ARG A 102 7.12 -2.47 0.93
C ARG A 102 6.01 -1.45 0.72
N VAL A 103 5.26 -1.59 -0.37
CA VAL A 103 4.21 -0.62 -0.70
C VAL A 103 2.85 -1.27 -0.61
N VAL A 104 1.89 -0.55 0.01
CA VAL A 104 0.47 -0.89 -0.01
C VAL A 104 -0.25 0.14 -0.87
N SER A 105 -0.72 -0.27 -2.03
CA SER A 105 -1.53 0.58 -2.91
C SER A 105 -3.00 0.48 -2.56
N LEU A 106 -3.70 1.59 -2.66
CA LEU A 106 -5.08 1.78 -2.21
C LEU A 106 -5.94 2.38 -3.34
N PRO A 107 -5.97 1.74 -4.53
CA PRO A 107 -6.46 2.38 -5.75
C PRO A 107 -7.94 2.79 -5.70
N MET A 108 -8.77 2.03 -5.01
CA MET A 108 -10.20 2.36 -4.89
C MET A 108 -10.42 3.63 -4.09
N CYS A 109 -9.83 3.70 -2.89
CA CYS A 109 -9.96 4.84 -1.99
C CYS A 109 -9.29 6.08 -2.56
N ASN A 110 -8.04 5.96 -3.03
CA ASN A 110 -7.33 7.09 -3.61
C ASN A 110 -8.06 7.66 -4.84
N MET A 111 -8.52 6.80 -5.75
CA MET A 111 -9.28 7.25 -6.92
C MET A 111 -10.58 7.97 -6.53
N TYR A 112 -11.23 7.57 -5.44
CA TYR A 112 -12.45 8.18 -4.97
C TYR A 112 -12.19 9.55 -4.30
N LEU A 113 -11.14 9.66 -3.50
CA LEU A 113 -10.83 10.86 -2.73
C LEU A 113 -10.16 11.95 -3.56
N GLN A 114 -9.26 11.56 -4.47
CA GLN A 114 -8.38 12.50 -5.15
C GLN A 114 -9.12 13.39 -6.18
N ASP A 115 -8.64 14.65 -6.28
CA ASP A 115 -9.08 15.66 -7.24
C ASP A 115 -10.58 16.03 -7.12
N ARG A 116 -11.15 15.93 -5.93
CA ARG A 116 -12.49 16.46 -5.64
C ARG A 116 -12.47 17.98 -5.58
N PRO A 117 -13.54 18.64 -6.08
CA PRO A 117 -13.68 20.08 -5.85
C PRO A 117 -13.85 20.36 -4.35
N GLU A 118 -13.31 21.48 -3.89
CA GLU A 118 -13.52 21.96 -2.53
C GLU A 118 -15.01 22.22 -2.24
N PRO A 119 -15.45 22.13 -0.99
CA PRO A 119 -16.81 22.45 -0.59
C PRO A 119 -17.26 23.83 -1.11
N GLY A 120 -18.39 23.88 -1.80
CA GLY A 120 -18.92 25.11 -2.39
C GLY A 120 -18.43 25.43 -3.81
N GLN A 121 -17.49 24.69 -4.33
CA GLN A 121 -17.08 24.78 -5.74
C GLN A 121 -18.04 24.00 -6.66
N PRO A 122 -18.19 24.43 -7.93
CA PRO A 122 -19.00 23.69 -8.89
C PRO A 122 -18.50 22.26 -9.09
N PRO A 123 -19.41 21.29 -9.30
CA PRO A 123 -19.03 19.92 -9.62
C PRO A 123 -18.17 19.86 -10.90
N ARG A 124 -17.12 19.04 -10.89
CA ARG A 124 -16.30 18.75 -12.06
C ARG A 124 -15.83 17.31 -12.06
N THR A 125 -15.53 16.80 -13.24
CA THR A 125 -14.92 15.47 -13.37
C THR A 125 -13.46 15.54 -12.91
N PRO A 126 -13.01 14.61 -12.04
CA PRO A 126 -11.61 14.51 -11.65
C PRO A 126 -10.69 14.27 -12.85
N ARG A 127 -9.56 14.96 -12.91
CA ARG A 127 -8.54 14.82 -13.97
C ARG A 127 -7.35 13.99 -13.51
N TRP A 128 -7.06 14.02 -12.20
CA TRP A 128 -6.06 13.19 -11.54
C TRP A 128 -6.75 12.18 -10.63
N ARG A 129 -6.22 10.95 -10.56
CA ARG A 129 -6.91 9.84 -9.90
C ARG A 129 -6.15 9.24 -8.70
N GLY A 130 -4.95 9.72 -8.41
CA GLY A 130 -4.20 9.34 -7.21
C GLY A 130 -3.72 7.89 -7.18
N VAL A 131 -3.48 7.27 -8.34
CA VAL A 131 -2.97 5.90 -8.41
C VAL A 131 -1.46 5.92 -8.52
N THR A 132 -0.78 5.15 -7.67
CA THR A 132 0.69 5.03 -7.67
C THR A 132 1.21 4.10 -8.78
N ILE A 133 2.53 4.03 -8.92
CA ILE A 133 3.27 3.38 -10.02
C ILE A 133 3.60 1.91 -9.73
N LEU A 134 2.59 1.04 -9.67
CA LEU A 134 2.71 -0.36 -9.25
C LEU A 134 3.65 -1.21 -10.13
N HIS A 135 3.62 -1.00 -11.44
CA HIS A 135 4.44 -1.77 -12.40
C HIS A 135 5.93 -1.47 -12.22
N GLU A 136 6.28 -0.20 -12.09
CA GLU A 136 7.64 0.27 -11.90
C GLU A 136 8.22 -0.25 -10.57
N MET A 137 7.44 -0.24 -9.51
CA MET A 137 7.80 -0.83 -8.21
C MET A 137 8.07 -2.32 -8.32
N LYS A 138 7.14 -3.05 -8.95
CA LYS A 138 7.26 -4.50 -9.13
C LYS A 138 8.48 -4.90 -9.96
N VAL A 139 8.77 -4.18 -11.05
CA VAL A 139 9.96 -4.41 -11.89
C VAL A 139 11.26 -4.27 -11.10
N ARG A 140 11.29 -3.40 -10.10
CA ARG A 140 12.45 -3.21 -9.21
C ARG A 140 12.49 -4.17 -8.02
N GLY A 141 11.53 -5.10 -7.94
CA GLY A 141 11.46 -6.09 -6.86
C GLY A 141 10.91 -5.55 -5.54
N ILE A 142 10.34 -4.35 -5.54
CA ILE A 142 9.64 -3.81 -4.36
C ILE A 142 8.34 -4.60 -4.18
N PRO A 143 8.10 -5.21 -3.00
CA PRO A 143 6.85 -5.91 -2.73
C PRO A 143 5.68 -4.94 -2.75
N VAL A 144 4.64 -5.25 -3.56
CA VAL A 144 3.44 -4.45 -3.69
C VAL A 144 2.23 -5.25 -3.24
N ALA A 145 1.56 -4.77 -2.20
CA ALA A 145 0.23 -5.21 -1.80
C ALA A 145 -0.83 -4.23 -2.27
N ILE A 146 -2.07 -4.69 -2.36
CA ILE A 146 -3.23 -3.88 -2.72
C ILE A 146 -4.31 -4.10 -1.66
N SER A 147 -4.90 -3.02 -1.15
CA SER A 147 -5.93 -3.07 -0.11
C SER A 147 -7.09 -2.12 -0.41
N SER A 148 -8.18 -2.27 0.34
CA SER A 148 -9.38 -1.43 0.23
C SER A 148 -9.15 -0.03 0.80
N ASP A 149 -8.36 0.09 1.88
CA ASP A 149 -8.32 1.27 2.72
C ASP A 149 -9.66 1.51 3.43
N ASN A 150 -10.18 2.72 3.42
CA ASN A 150 -11.48 3.08 3.97
C ASN A 150 -12.64 2.29 3.32
N THR A 151 -13.66 1.96 4.09
CA THR A 151 -14.82 1.20 3.62
C THR A 151 -16.06 1.59 4.41
N ARG A 152 -17.08 2.09 3.73
CA ARG A 152 -18.37 2.53 4.32
C ARG A 152 -18.20 3.52 5.47
N ASP A 153 -17.31 4.47 5.29
CA ASP A 153 -16.98 5.51 6.25
C ASP A 153 -17.01 6.92 5.60
N PRO A 154 -16.68 8.01 6.33
CA PRO A 154 -16.70 9.35 5.79
C PRO A 154 -15.72 9.61 4.63
N PHE A 155 -14.64 8.83 4.51
CA PHE A 155 -13.65 8.99 3.45
C PHE A 155 -13.99 8.18 2.21
N TYR A 156 -14.53 6.97 2.37
CA TYR A 156 -14.96 6.13 1.26
C TYR A 156 -16.30 5.45 1.57
N ALA A 157 -17.36 5.94 0.92
CA ALA A 157 -18.74 5.55 1.22
C ALA A 157 -19.12 4.13 0.78
N TYR A 158 -18.29 3.46 0.01
CA TYR A 158 -18.57 2.17 -0.63
C TYR A 158 -17.58 1.09 -0.18
N GLY A 159 -17.54 -0.02 -0.92
CA GLY A 159 -16.66 -1.15 -0.64
C GLY A 159 -17.24 -2.11 0.41
N ASP A 160 -16.61 -3.26 0.53
CA ASP A 160 -17.10 -4.34 1.39
C ASP A 160 -15.98 -5.18 2.05
N LEU A 161 -14.75 -4.65 2.12
CA LEU A 161 -13.55 -5.37 2.61
C LEU A 161 -13.29 -6.68 1.83
N ASP A 162 -13.83 -6.77 0.62
CA ASP A 162 -13.68 -7.93 -0.26
C ASP A 162 -12.43 -7.78 -1.13
N ALA A 163 -11.39 -8.57 -0.86
CA ALA A 163 -10.14 -8.55 -1.60
C ALA A 163 -10.33 -8.82 -3.11
N VAL A 164 -11.38 -9.55 -3.52
CA VAL A 164 -11.69 -9.78 -4.94
C VAL A 164 -12.27 -8.55 -5.59
N GLU A 165 -13.12 -7.80 -4.89
CA GLU A 165 -13.58 -6.49 -5.36
C GLU A 165 -12.39 -5.55 -5.55
N VAL A 166 -11.55 -5.44 -4.53
CA VAL A 166 -10.35 -4.59 -4.55
C VAL A 166 -9.45 -4.95 -5.74
N PHE A 167 -9.15 -6.23 -5.93
CA PHE A 167 -8.32 -6.70 -7.05
C PHE A 167 -8.99 -6.42 -8.40
N THR A 168 -10.29 -6.65 -8.53
CA THR A 168 -11.04 -6.38 -9.75
C THR A 168 -10.96 -4.91 -10.15
N GLN A 169 -11.06 -4.00 -9.19
CA GLN A 169 -10.93 -2.57 -9.45
C GLN A 169 -9.46 -2.20 -9.74
N ALA A 170 -8.51 -2.72 -8.97
CA ALA A 170 -7.09 -2.48 -9.18
C ALA A 170 -6.62 -2.90 -10.59
N VAL A 171 -7.07 -4.06 -11.08
CA VAL A 171 -6.79 -4.52 -12.44
C VAL A 171 -7.23 -3.50 -13.48
N ARG A 172 -8.44 -2.94 -13.34
CA ARG A 172 -8.98 -1.95 -14.28
C ARG A 172 -8.31 -0.59 -14.15
N ILE A 173 -7.99 -0.18 -12.93
CA ILE A 173 -7.43 1.14 -12.63
C ILE A 173 -5.94 1.20 -13.03
N ALA A 174 -5.18 0.19 -12.67
CA ALA A 174 -3.72 0.13 -12.84
C ALA A 174 -3.26 -0.79 -13.99
N HIS A 175 -4.19 -1.29 -14.81
CA HIS A 175 -3.93 -2.17 -15.98
C HIS A 175 -3.11 -3.43 -15.64
N LEU A 176 -3.55 -4.17 -14.61
CA LEU A 176 -2.81 -5.36 -14.12
C LEU A 176 -3.18 -6.65 -14.88
N ASP A 177 -3.57 -6.56 -16.15
CA ASP A 177 -4.19 -7.65 -16.93
C ASP A 177 -3.48 -8.05 -18.24
N HIS A 178 -2.37 -7.42 -18.58
CA HIS A 178 -1.61 -7.71 -19.81
C HIS A 178 -0.14 -8.07 -19.57
N PRO A 179 0.14 -9.27 -19.01
CA PRO A 179 -0.74 -10.32 -18.49
C PRO A 179 -1.16 -10.10 -17.04
N VAL A 180 -2.20 -10.79 -16.57
CA VAL A 180 -2.53 -10.84 -15.13
C VAL A 180 -1.36 -11.43 -14.35
N GLY A 181 -0.69 -12.46 -14.92
CA GLY A 181 0.52 -13.04 -14.35
C GLY A 181 0.37 -13.39 -12.85
N ASP A 182 1.28 -12.91 -12.03
CA ASP A 182 1.30 -13.10 -10.59
C ASP A 182 0.70 -11.93 -9.79
N TRP A 183 -0.01 -10.97 -10.42
CA TRP A 183 -0.69 -9.90 -9.72
C TRP A 183 -1.68 -10.34 -8.62
N PRO A 184 -2.33 -11.51 -8.68
CA PRO A 184 -3.11 -12.00 -7.55
C PRO A 184 -2.32 -12.14 -6.25
N ALA A 185 -0.99 -12.27 -6.31
CA ALA A 185 -0.13 -12.24 -5.14
C ALA A 185 -0.25 -10.93 -4.34
N ALA A 186 -0.61 -9.82 -4.99
CA ALA A 186 -0.77 -8.51 -4.34
C ALA A 186 -1.95 -8.45 -3.34
N ILE A 187 -2.89 -9.40 -3.42
CA ILE A 187 -4.01 -9.54 -2.47
C ILE A 187 -3.95 -10.86 -1.67
N THR A 188 -2.89 -11.65 -1.82
CA THR A 188 -2.75 -12.93 -1.15
C THR A 188 -1.40 -13.05 -0.45
N ARG A 189 -0.37 -13.54 -1.14
CA ARG A 189 0.94 -13.80 -0.56
C ARG A 189 1.66 -12.52 -0.11
N THR A 190 1.65 -11.47 -0.91
CA THR A 190 2.40 -10.24 -0.58
C THR A 190 1.89 -9.56 0.70
N PRO A 191 0.57 -9.33 0.91
CA PRO A 191 0.10 -8.82 2.18
C PRO A 191 0.36 -9.80 3.35
N ALA A 192 0.27 -11.12 3.14
CA ALA A 192 0.61 -12.10 4.16
C ALA A 192 2.08 -11.97 4.61
N ASP A 193 3.01 -11.92 3.65
CA ASP A 193 4.44 -11.70 3.93
C ASP A 193 4.70 -10.36 4.62
N THR A 194 3.92 -9.34 4.26
CA THR A 194 4.00 -7.99 4.85
C THR A 194 3.58 -8.00 6.32
N MET A 195 2.58 -8.81 6.66
CA MET A 195 2.08 -8.97 8.03
C MET A 195 2.82 -10.05 8.84
N GLY A 196 3.85 -10.69 8.29
CA GLY A 196 4.58 -11.77 8.94
C GLY A 196 3.77 -13.07 9.08
N LEU A 197 2.79 -13.30 8.22
CA LEU A 197 1.93 -14.48 8.23
C LEU A 197 2.43 -15.53 7.22
N ASP A 198 3.42 -16.31 7.61
CA ASP A 198 4.14 -17.23 6.71
C ASP A 198 3.28 -18.36 6.13
N ASP A 199 2.20 -18.73 6.81
CA ASP A 199 1.39 -19.89 6.47
C ASP A 199 0.15 -19.57 5.62
N VAL A 200 -0.20 -18.29 5.43
CA VAL A 200 -1.39 -17.88 4.69
C VAL A 200 -1.05 -17.23 3.35
N GLY A 201 -2.06 -17.01 2.52
CA GLY A 201 -1.91 -16.32 1.23
C GLY A 201 -1.25 -17.16 0.13
N ARG A 202 -1.04 -18.47 0.35
CA ARG A 202 -0.38 -19.36 -0.62
C ARG A 202 -0.90 -20.80 -0.56
N LEU A 203 -0.93 -21.44 -1.72
CA LEU A 203 -1.26 -22.86 -1.83
C LEU A 203 0.02 -23.68 -1.74
N ARG A 204 0.11 -24.55 -0.74
CA ARG A 204 1.23 -25.49 -0.57
C ARG A 204 0.75 -26.81 0.00
N MET A 205 1.46 -27.89 -0.32
CA MET A 205 1.19 -29.22 0.23
C MET A 205 1.42 -29.21 1.74
N GLY A 206 0.43 -29.65 2.53
CA GLY A 206 0.48 -29.64 3.99
C GLY A 206 0.24 -28.26 4.63
N GLY A 207 -0.07 -27.24 3.85
CA GLY A 207 -0.46 -25.92 4.36
C GLY A 207 -1.94 -25.85 4.76
N PRO A 208 -2.37 -24.73 5.38
CA PRO A 208 -3.77 -24.47 5.67
C PRO A 208 -4.65 -24.53 4.39
N ALA A 209 -5.89 -24.96 4.56
CA ALA A 209 -6.88 -24.97 3.48
C ALA A 209 -7.76 -23.70 3.50
N ASP A 210 -7.18 -22.54 3.77
CA ASP A 210 -7.85 -21.24 3.75
C ASP A 210 -8.05 -20.81 2.30
N LEU A 211 -9.17 -21.19 1.73
CA LEU A 211 -9.46 -21.08 0.30
C LEU A 211 -10.72 -20.31 0.03
N VAL A 212 -10.71 -19.53 -1.04
CA VAL A 212 -11.92 -18.98 -1.65
C VAL A 212 -12.07 -19.59 -3.05
N ILE A 213 -13.13 -20.36 -3.26
CA ILE A 213 -13.40 -21.08 -4.51
C ILE A 213 -14.51 -20.36 -5.27
N PHE A 214 -14.24 -20.02 -6.52
CA PHE A 214 -15.16 -19.36 -7.44
C PHE A 214 -15.64 -20.30 -8.54
N ARG A 215 -16.81 -20.02 -9.10
CA ARG A 215 -17.31 -20.72 -10.31
C ARG A 215 -16.60 -20.28 -11.58
N ALA A 216 -15.96 -19.12 -11.57
CA ALA A 216 -15.20 -18.59 -12.69
C ALA A 216 -14.06 -19.55 -13.07
N ARG A 217 -13.87 -19.80 -14.38
CA ARG A 217 -12.84 -20.68 -14.93
C ARG A 217 -11.66 -19.93 -15.53
N THR A 218 -11.82 -18.63 -15.73
CA THR A 218 -10.82 -17.75 -16.30
C THR A 218 -10.77 -16.44 -15.53
N TYR A 219 -9.67 -15.68 -15.62
CA TYR A 219 -9.61 -14.34 -15.05
C TYR A 219 -10.63 -13.40 -15.68
N SER A 220 -10.95 -13.55 -16.97
CA SER A 220 -12.00 -12.76 -17.62
C SER A 220 -13.37 -12.97 -16.97
N GLU A 221 -13.72 -14.19 -16.64
CA GLU A 221 -14.97 -14.50 -15.91
C GLU A 221 -14.92 -13.96 -14.47
N LEU A 222 -13.79 -14.17 -13.76
CA LEU A 222 -13.60 -13.74 -12.39
C LEU A 222 -13.75 -12.21 -12.25
N LEU A 223 -13.13 -11.46 -13.15
CA LEU A 223 -13.03 -10.00 -13.06
C LEU A 223 -14.16 -9.25 -13.80
N SER A 224 -15.05 -9.96 -14.51
CA SER A 224 -16.12 -9.32 -15.29
C SER A 224 -17.29 -8.80 -14.44
N ARG A 225 -17.51 -9.38 -13.26
CA ARG A 225 -18.65 -9.06 -12.37
C ARG A 225 -18.35 -9.42 -10.92
N PRO A 226 -19.10 -8.91 -9.93
CA PRO A 226 -18.98 -9.32 -8.54
C PRO A 226 -19.15 -10.84 -8.38
N GLN A 227 -18.27 -11.47 -7.62
CA GLN A 227 -18.25 -12.92 -7.38
C GLN A 227 -18.84 -13.24 -6.01
N GLN A 228 -20.16 -13.05 -5.85
CA GLN A 228 -20.86 -13.31 -4.59
C GLN A 228 -21.10 -14.81 -4.34
N ASP A 229 -21.27 -15.61 -5.40
CA ASP A 229 -21.44 -17.06 -5.34
C ASP A 229 -20.07 -17.74 -5.26
N ARG A 230 -19.56 -17.86 -4.03
CA ARG A 230 -18.25 -18.44 -3.73
C ARG A 230 -18.31 -19.30 -2.48
N ILE A 231 -17.38 -20.24 -2.37
CA ILE A 231 -17.21 -21.12 -1.21
C ILE A 231 -15.96 -20.63 -0.46
N VAL A 232 -16.08 -20.42 0.83
CA VAL A 232 -14.97 -20.12 1.73
C VAL A 232 -14.73 -21.33 2.62
N LEU A 233 -13.51 -21.82 2.64
CA LEU A 233 -13.07 -22.97 3.43
C LEU A 233 -12.11 -22.49 4.51
#